data_9531442e0b013643b838233cf73e069a
#
_entry.id   9531442e0b013643b838233cf73e069a
#
_cell.length_a   1.000
_cell.length_b   1.000
_cell.length_c   1.000
_cell.angle_alpha   90.00
_cell.angle_beta   90.00
_cell.angle_gamma   90.00
#
_symmetry.space_group_name_H-M   'P 1'
#
loop_
_entity.id
_entity.type
_entity.pdbx_description
1 polymer ?
#
loop_
_entity_poly.entity_id
_entity_poly.type
_entity_poly.pdbx_seq_one_letter_code
_entity_poly.pdbx_strand_id
1 'polypeptide(L)'
;EKSPDIRLMIGAHWDTRPQSELDENKANLKTPTSGANDGGSGVAVLLELARALTFDRSPTTVDLVFFDLEDLGNIDDLPFAIGASEFVKKNSFYRPNKGVIVDMVCDENLLIPKELYSKRHSRQLLEEIWSIGEELNVNIFSDKDGTFIQDDHLPFIRSGLNVVNLIHYPFPDYWHT
;
A
#
# COMPACT_ATOMS: atom_id res chain seq x y z
N GLU A 1 2.05 -32.47 -2.04
CA GLU A 1 1.17 -31.28 -2.00
C GLU A 1 1.26 -30.58 -3.34
N LYS A 2 0.12 -30.26 -3.95
CA LYS A 2 0.10 -29.42 -5.15
C LYS A 2 0.44 -27.99 -4.71
N SER A 3 1.35 -27.34 -5.43
CA SER A 3 1.56 -25.90 -5.27
C SER A 3 0.22 -25.19 -5.47
N PRO A 4 -0.11 -24.17 -4.66
CA PRO A 4 -1.33 -23.42 -4.87
C PRO A 4 -1.31 -22.79 -6.27
N ASP A 5 -2.46 -22.86 -6.96
CA ASP A 5 -2.56 -22.36 -8.33
C ASP A 5 -2.53 -20.81 -8.40
N ILE A 6 -2.80 -20.13 -7.28
CA ILE A 6 -2.85 -18.69 -7.17
C ILE A 6 -2.05 -18.20 -5.96
N ARG A 7 -1.23 -17.18 -6.17
CA ARG A 7 -0.52 -16.46 -5.11
C ARG A 7 -0.91 -14.99 -5.11
N LEU A 8 -1.40 -14.51 -3.98
CA LEU A 8 -1.74 -13.11 -3.74
C LEU A 8 -0.70 -12.52 -2.79
N MET A 9 -0.28 -11.29 -3.05
CA MET A 9 0.54 -10.49 -2.15
C MET A 9 -0.29 -9.33 -1.61
N ILE A 10 -0.27 -9.13 -0.30
CA ILE A 10 -0.81 -7.93 0.33
C ILE A 10 0.31 -7.33 1.14
N GLY A 11 0.66 -6.09 0.85
CA GLY A 11 1.79 -5.41 1.46
C GLY A 11 1.39 -4.09 2.11
N ALA A 12 2.18 -3.69 3.11
CA ALA A 12 2.13 -2.38 3.74
C ALA A 12 3.51 -2.06 4.30
N HIS A 13 3.87 -0.77 4.38
CA HIS A 13 5.06 -0.38 5.11
C HIS A 13 4.77 -0.28 6.61
N TRP A 14 5.80 -0.44 7.43
CA TRP A 14 5.70 -0.41 8.90
C TRP A 14 6.55 0.68 9.54
N ASP A 15 7.45 1.29 8.76
CA ASP A 15 8.22 2.45 9.18
C ASP A 15 7.35 3.71 9.21
N THR A 16 7.86 4.77 9.78
CA THR A 16 7.22 6.07 9.84
C THR A 16 8.20 7.18 9.47
N ARG A 17 7.65 8.31 9.04
CA ARG A 17 8.40 9.48 8.67
C ARG A 17 9.25 10.00 9.84
N PRO A 18 10.58 10.11 9.71
CA PRO A 18 11.47 10.54 10.81
C PRO A 18 11.43 12.04 11.08
N GLN A 19 10.64 12.81 10.32
CA GLN A 19 10.48 14.25 10.49
C GLN A 19 9.09 14.69 10.05
N SER A 20 8.58 15.78 10.65
CA SER A 20 7.27 16.38 10.36
C SER A 20 7.45 17.65 9.52
N GLU A 21 7.96 17.50 8.30
CA GLU A 21 8.36 18.64 7.46
C GLU A 21 7.21 19.51 6.98
N LEU A 22 5.97 19.04 7.09
CA LEU A 22 4.76 19.78 6.74
C LEU A 22 4.05 20.39 7.95
N ASP A 23 4.57 20.18 9.18
CA ASP A 23 3.98 20.75 10.39
C ASP A 23 4.05 22.29 10.37
N GLU A 24 2.93 22.92 10.66
CA GLU A 24 2.82 24.40 10.75
C GLU A 24 3.71 24.98 11.86
N ASN A 25 3.90 24.24 12.96
CA ASN A 25 4.80 24.61 14.03
C ASN A 25 6.24 24.24 13.69
N LYS A 26 7.04 25.24 13.37
CA LYS A 26 8.47 25.06 13.02
C LYS A 26 9.31 24.34 14.06
N ALA A 27 8.87 24.27 15.32
CA ALA A 27 9.57 23.51 16.36
C ALA A 27 9.46 21.99 16.12
N ASN A 28 8.44 21.55 15.41
CA ASN A 28 8.16 20.13 15.16
C ASN A 28 8.82 19.58 13.89
N LEU A 29 9.33 20.42 12.99
CA LEU A 29 9.83 20.02 11.66
C LEU A 29 10.86 18.88 11.66
N LYS A 30 11.55 18.66 12.79
CA LYS A 30 12.55 17.58 12.97
C LYS A 30 12.09 16.50 13.94
N THR A 31 10.84 16.51 14.35
CA THR A 31 10.27 15.43 15.18
C THR A 31 9.69 14.35 14.28
N PRO A 32 9.84 13.08 14.62
CA PRO A 32 9.18 12.00 13.88
C PRO A 32 7.66 12.14 13.95
N THR A 33 6.98 11.74 12.87
CA THR A 33 5.52 11.60 12.87
C THR A 33 5.09 10.43 13.75
N SER A 34 3.82 10.39 14.15
CA SER A 34 3.29 9.28 14.96
C SER A 34 3.14 7.97 14.16
N GLY A 35 3.02 8.05 12.84
CA GLY A 35 2.87 6.91 11.94
C GLY A 35 1.58 6.09 12.14
N ALA A 36 0.60 6.61 12.88
CA ALA A 36 -0.62 5.84 13.18
C ALA A 36 -1.46 5.52 11.94
N ASN A 37 -1.54 6.46 11.01
CA ASN A 37 -2.18 6.26 9.70
C ASN A 37 -1.15 5.84 8.65
N ASP A 38 -0.07 6.56 8.55
CA ASP A 38 1.06 6.39 7.63
C ASP A 38 2.12 5.49 8.27
N GLY A 39 2.22 4.38 7.90
CA GLY A 39 2.33 2.98 7.75
C GLY A 39 1.47 2.15 8.73
N GLY A 40 1.17 2.67 9.96
CA GLY A 40 0.50 1.87 10.99
C GLY A 40 -0.88 1.33 10.59
N SER A 41 -1.65 2.07 9.79
CA SER A 41 -2.98 1.63 9.35
C SER A 41 -2.92 0.42 8.42
N GLY A 42 -2.00 0.42 7.46
CA GLY A 42 -1.78 -0.71 6.56
C GLY A 42 -1.35 -1.96 7.33
N VAL A 43 -0.42 -1.81 8.28
CA VAL A 43 -0.01 -2.90 9.19
C VAL A 43 -1.19 -3.48 9.94
N ALA A 44 -2.06 -2.63 10.50
CA ALA A 44 -3.25 -3.08 11.22
C ALA A 44 -4.20 -3.90 10.34
N VAL A 45 -4.40 -3.49 9.08
CA VAL A 45 -5.17 -4.24 8.08
C VAL A 45 -4.55 -5.62 7.83
N LEU A 46 -3.24 -5.69 7.61
CA LEU A 46 -2.56 -6.97 7.35
C LEU A 46 -2.66 -7.92 8.56
N LEU A 47 -2.50 -7.41 9.77
CA LEU A 47 -2.63 -8.22 10.99
C LEU A 47 -4.06 -8.74 11.19
N GLU A 48 -5.07 -7.91 10.90
CA GLU A 48 -6.47 -8.35 10.96
C GLU A 48 -6.80 -9.38 9.87
N LEU A 49 -6.27 -9.21 8.66
CA LEU A 49 -6.37 -10.23 7.62
C LEU A 49 -5.75 -11.56 8.06
N ALA A 50 -4.56 -11.53 8.66
CA ALA A 50 -3.92 -12.74 9.18
C ALA A 50 -4.78 -13.47 10.23
N ARG A 51 -5.53 -12.71 11.03
CA ARG A 51 -6.44 -13.25 12.02
C ARG A 51 -7.75 -13.79 11.43
N ALA A 52 -8.29 -13.09 10.43
CA ALA A 52 -9.63 -13.34 9.88
C ALA A 52 -9.63 -14.38 8.75
N LEU A 53 -8.54 -14.48 7.98
CA LEU A 53 -8.47 -15.41 6.87
C LEU A 53 -8.47 -16.87 7.35
N THR A 54 -9.39 -17.64 6.81
CA THR A 54 -9.45 -19.09 7.00
C THR A 54 -9.09 -19.79 5.69
N PHE A 55 -8.05 -20.63 5.72
CA PHE A 55 -7.50 -21.27 4.51
C PHE A 55 -7.95 -22.71 4.32
N ASP A 56 -9.09 -23.12 4.86
CA ASP A 56 -9.59 -24.47 4.74
C ASP A 56 -9.84 -24.84 3.26
N ARG A 57 -8.86 -25.52 2.66
CA ARG A 57 -8.89 -26.07 1.31
C ARG A 57 -8.86 -25.08 0.15
N SER A 58 -8.47 -23.82 0.37
CA SER A 58 -8.26 -22.89 -0.73
C SER A 58 -6.98 -23.24 -1.52
N PRO A 59 -7.00 -23.25 -2.85
CA PRO A 59 -5.78 -23.40 -3.67
C PRO A 59 -4.97 -22.09 -3.72
N THR A 60 -5.27 -21.11 -2.87
CA THR A 60 -4.67 -19.78 -2.86
C THR A 60 -3.67 -19.64 -1.72
N THR A 61 -2.47 -19.16 -2.03
CA THR A 61 -1.52 -18.65 -1.04
C THR A 61 -1.70 -17.14 -0.90
N VAL A 62 -1.75 -16.63 0.32
CA VAL A 62 -1.70 -15.19 0.61
C VAL A 62 -0.41 -14.89 1.35
N ASP A 63 0.43 -14.05 0.76
CA ASP A 63 1.64 -13.53 1.41
C ASP A 63 1.31 -12.15 1.98
N LEU A 64 1.53 -11.97 3.28
CA LEU A 64 1.48 -10.67 3.95
C LEU A 64 2.92 -10.16 4.07
N VAL A 65 3.20 -9.02 3.45
CA VAL A 65 4.56 -8.48 3.35
C VAL A 65 4.62 -7.12 4.02
N PHE A 66 5.55 -6.97 4.95
CA PHE A 66 5.78 -5.72 5.66
C PHE A 66 7.07 -5.10 5.15
N PHE A 67 6.98 -3.91 4.57
CA PHE A 67 8.12 -3.18 4.00
C PHE A 67 8.67 -2.19 5.02
N ASP A 68 9.96 -1.96 4.95
CA ASP A 68 10.67 -0.96 5.74
C ASP A 68 11.20 0.15 4.82
N LEU A 69 11.48 1.32 5.36
CA LEU A 69 12.10 2.43 4.63
C LEU A 69 11.28 2.90 3.41
N GLU A 70 9.95 2.85 3.52
CA GLU A 70 9.07 3.46 2.53
C GLU A 70 9.16 4.97 2.65
N ASP A 71 9.00 5.48 3.88
CA ASP A 71 8.70 6.88 4.17
C ASP A 71 9.97 7.74 4.40
N LEU A 72 11.08 7.37 3.78
CA LEU A 72 12.30 8.17 3.72
C LEU A 72 12.41 9.06 2.48
N GLY A 73 11.42 9.00 1.61
CA GLY A 73 11.47 9.74 0.34
C GLY A 73 11.70 11.23 0.51
N ASN A 74 12.58 11.79 -0.33
CA ASN A 74 13.01 13.20 -0.31
C ASN A 74 13.73 13.66 0.96
N ILE A 75 14.05 12.75 1.89
CA ILE A 75 14.93 13.04 3.03
C ILE A 75 16.35 12.65 2.60
N ASP A 76 17.29 13.59 2.69
CA ASP A 76 18.70 13.39 2.28
C ASP A 76 18.82 12.78 0.86
N ASP A 77 17.97 13.20 -0.06
CA ASP A 77 17.88 12.71 -1.45
C ASP A 77 17.53 11.21 -1.57
N LEU A 78 17.03 10.58 -0.54
CA LEU A 78 16.59 9.17 -0.58
C LEU A 78 15.28 9.03 -1.37
N PRO A 79 15.07 7.90 -2.07
CA PRO A 79 13.80 7.61 -2.73
C PRO A 79 12.77 7.08 -1.73
N PHE A 80 11.50 7.13 -2.09
CA PHE A 80 10.43 6.35 -1.46
C PHE A 80 10.58 4.85 -1.74
N ALA A 81 9.94 4.01 -0.95
CA ALA A 81 9.79 2.56 -1.18
C ALA A 81 11.14 1.81 -1.32
N ILE A 82 12.12 2.15 -0.48
CA ILE A 82 13.44 1.50 -0.51
C ILE A 82 13.32 0.00 -0.21
N GLY A 83 12.57 -0.38 0.82
CA GLY A 83 12.39 -1.78 1.21
C GLY A 83 11.72 -2.61 0.13
N ALA A 84 10.64 -2.14 -0.49
CA ALA A 84 9.99 -2.80 -1.61
C ALA A 84 10.92 -2.91 -2.83
N SER A 85 11.71 -1.87 -3.11
CA SER A 85 12.71 -1.87 -4.19
C SER A 85 13.78 -2.96 -3.98
N GLU A 86 14.35 -3.06 -2.78
CA GLU A 86 15.33 -4.08 -2.45
C GLU A 86 14.71 -5.49 -2.40
N PHE A 87 13.45 -5.60 -1.94
CA PHE A 87 12.74 -6.87 -1.97
C PHE A 87 12.60 -7.40 -3.39
N VAL A 88 12.10 -6.59 -4.32
CA VAL A 88 11.93 -6.96 -5.74
C VAL A 88 13.27 -7.32 -6.38
N LYS A 89 14.31 -6.54 -6.13
CA LYS A 89 15.66 -6.76 -6.65
C LYS A 89 16.27 -8.07 -6.18
N LYS A 90 16.12 -8.40 -4.89
CA LYS A 90 16.69 -9.62 -4.29
C LYS A 90 15.87 -10.87 -4.54
N ASN A 91 14.58 -10.73 -4.83
CA ASN A 91 13.63 -11.82 -4.99
C ASN A 91 13.04 -11.87 -6.41
N SER A 92 13.87 -11.85 -7.44
CA SER A 92 13.42 -11.84 -8.85
C SER A 92 12.54 -13.03 -9.25
N PHE A 93 12.62 -14.14 -8.49
CA PHE A 93 11.77 -15.33 -8.63
C PHE A 93 10.38 -15.19 -7.98
N TYR A 94 10.19 -14.18 -7.12
CA TYR A 94 8.90 -13.94 -6.46
C TYR A 94 7.94 -13.28 -7.45
N ARG A 95 6.94 -14.03 -7.89
CA ARG A 95 5.98 -13.62 -8.92
C ARG A 95 4.54 -13.92 -8.49
N PRO A 96 3.95 -13.10 -7.60
CA PRO A 96 2.54 -13.23 -7.25
C PRO A 96 1.67 -12.96 -8.48
N ASN A 97 0.53 -13.62 -8.54
CA ASN A 97 -0.46 -13.42 -9.61
C ASN A 97 -1.09 -12.02 -9.54
N LYS A 98 -1.32 -11.55 -8.31
CA LYS A 98 -1.90 -10.25 -8.00
C LYS A 98 -1.28 -9.71 -6.72
N GLY A 99 -1.13 -8.39 -6.63
CA GLY A 99 -0.67 -7.72 -5.42
C GLY A 99 -1.50 -6.50 -5.08
N VAL A 100 -1.59 -6.22 -3.80
CA VAL A 100 -2.24 -5.02 -3.26
C VAL A 100 -1.30 -4.41 -2.23
N ILE A 101 -1.02 -3.13 -2.34
CA ILE A 101 -0.40 -2.34 -1.29
C ILE A 101 -1.50 -1.55 -0.59
N VAL A 102 -1.43 -1.48 0.73
CA VAL A 102 -2.41 -0.79 1.58
C VAL A 102 -1.68 0.25 2.40
N ASP A 103 -2.01 1.51 2.18
CA ASP A 103 -1.38 2.64 2.85
C ASP A 103 -2.39 3.72 3.23
N MET A 104 -2.18 4.36 4.40
CA MET A 104 -2.98 5.49 4.90
C MET A 104 -4.50 5.23 4.87
N VAL A 105 -4.95 4.09 5.38
CA VAL A 105 -6.36 3.65 5.29
C VAL A 105 -7.15 3.81 6.59
N CYS A 106 -6.71 4.67 7.50
CA CYS A 106 -7.36 4.91 8.79
C CYS A 106 -7.72 6.40 8.99
N ASP A 107 -8.43 6.98 8.03
CA ASP A 107 -8.95 8.34 8.12
C ASP A 107 -10.45 8.32 8.41
N GLU A 108 -10.95 9.31 9.17
CA GLU A 108 -12.39 9.47 9.45
C GLU A 108 -13.18 9.66 8.15
N ASN A 109 -12.59 10.34 7.17
CA ASN A 109 -13.18 10.62 5.87
C ASN A 109 -12.48 9.79 4.77
N LEU A 110 -12.14 8.53 5.08
CA LEU A 110 -11.41 7.67 4.16
C LEU A 110 -12.02 7.65 2.77
N LEU A 111 -11.22 8.01 1.79
CA LEU A 111 -11.56 7.98 0.37
C LEU A 111 -10.39 7.39 -0.41
N ILE A 112 -10.65 6.32 -1.15
CA ILE A 112 -9.66 5.65 -1.99
C ILE A 112 -10.03 5.86 -3.45
N PRO A 113 -9.42 6.84 -4.16
CA PRO A 113 -9.61 7.02 -5.59
C PRO A 113 -8.73 6.05 -6.38
N LYS A 114 -8.94 5.98 -7.70
CA LYS A 114 -8.12 5.17 -8.61
C LYS A 114 -6.72 5.80 -8.76
N GLU A 115 -5.73 5.26 -8.06
CA GLU A 115 -4.33 5.69 -8.16
C GLU A 115 -3.83 5.48 -9.60
N LEU A 116 -3.10 6.46 -10.15
CA LEU A 116 -2.88 6.52 -11.60
C LEU A 116 -1.83 5.54 -12.14
N TYR A 117 -0.81 5.15 -11.38
CA TYR A 117 0.10 4.08 -11.81
C TYR A 117 -0.62 2.73 -11.80
N SER A 118 -1.40 2.45 -10.76
CA SER A 118 -2.26 1.25 -10.67
C SER A 118 -3.25 1.18 -11.83
N LYS A 119 -3.94 2.28 -12.12
CA LYS A 119 -4.87 2.39 -13.24
C LYS A 119 -4.19 2.16 -14.59
N ARG A 120 -2.96 2.65 -14.75
CA ARG A 120 -2.20 2.56 -16.00
C ARG A 120 -1.63 1.16 -16.26
N HIS A 121 -1.15 0.49 -15.22
CA HIS A 121 -0.36 -0.73 -15.34
C HIS A 121 -1.09 -1.99 -14.86
N SER A 122 -2.04 -1.86 -13.95
CA SER A 122 -2.78 -2.96 -13.32
C SER A 122 -4.30 -2.77 -13.41
N ARG A 123 -4.76 -2.19 -14.52
CA ARG A 123 -6.15 -1.75 -14.70
C ARG A 123 -7.17 -2.85 -14.42
N GLN A 124 -6.95 -4.06 -14.92
CA GLN A 124 -7.90 -5.15 -14.74
C GLN A 124 -8.06 -5.51 -13.25
N LEU A 125 -6.95 -5.60 -12.51
CA LEU A 125 -6.97 -5.85 -11.08
C LEU A 125 -7.65 -4.71 -10.31
N LEU A 126 -7.36 -3.46 -10.70
CA LEU A 126 -7.96 -2.29 -10.09
C LEU A 126 -9.49 -2.31 -10.25
N GLU A 127 -10.00 -2.49 -11.47
CA GLU A 127 -11.44 -2.54 -11.72
C GLU A 127 -12.11 -3.74 -11.01
N GLU A 128 -11.43 -4.89 -10.90
CA GLU A 128 -11.90 -6.05 -10.12
C GLU A 128 -12.08 -5.70 -8.64
N ILE A 129 -11.11 -4.98 -8.03
CA ILE A 129 -11.19 -4.56 -6.63
C ILE A 129 -12.35 -3.57 -6.44
N TRP A 130 -12.50 -2.59 -7.34
CA TRP A 130 -13.60 -1.61 -7.28
C TRP A 130 -14.97 -2.29 -7.41
N SER A 131 -15.10 -3.25 -8.34
CA SER A 131 -16.34 -4.04 -8.49
C SER A 131 -16.69 -4.80 -7.22
N ILE A 132 -15.71 -5.44 -6.57
CA ILE A 132 -15.92 -6.13 -5.29
C ILE A 132 -16.34 -5.13 -4.21
N GLY A 133 -15.71 -3.95 -4.14
CA GLY A 133 -16.09 -2.88 -3.22
C GLY A 133 -17.55 -2.45 -3.39
N GLU A 134 -17.99 -2.29 -4.63
CA GLU A 134 -19.39 -1.97 -4.96
C GLU A 134 -20.35 -3.09 -4.55
N GLU A 135 -20.06 -4.34 -4.91
CA GLU A 135 -20.85 -5.52 -4.55
C GLU A 135 -21.03 -5.67 -3.03
N LEU A 136 -19.98 -5.33 -2.27
CA LEU A 136 -19.98 -5.38 -0.81
C LEU A 136 -20.56 -4.11 -0.15
N ASN A 137 -20.97 -3.11 -0.94
CA ASN A 137 -21.42 -1.78 -0.47
C ASN A 137 -20.38 -1.06 0.40
N VAL A 138 -19.10 -1.16 0.05
CA VAL A 138 -18.00 -0.48 0.73
C VAL A 138 -17.80 0.90 0.10
N ASN A 139 -18.32 1.94 0.73
CA ASN A 139 -18.42 3.29 0.16
C ASN A 139 -17.13 4.14 0.20
N ILE A 140 -15.99 3.54 0.54
CA ILE A 140 -14.70 4.24 0.57
C ILE A 140 -14.03 4.31 -0.81
N PHE A 141 -14.39 3.41 -1.74
CA PHE A 141 -13.85 3.39 -3.10
C PHE A 141 -14.52 4.44 -3.97
N SER A 142 -13.72 5.31 -4.58
CA SER A 142 -14.20 6.36 -5.48
C SER A 142 -13.85 6.03 -6.92
N ASP A 143 -14.82 6.20 -7.84
CA ASP A 143 -14.58 6.05 -9.28
C ASP A 143 -13.77 7.20 -9.89
N LYS A 144 -13.47 8.25 -9.11
CA LYS A 144 -12.64 9.36 -9.57
C LYS A 144 -11.19 8.91 -9.68
N ASP A 145 -10.50 9.53 -10.61
CA ASP A 145 -9.05 9.41 -10.69
C ASP A 145 -8.40 10.15 -9.52
N GLY A 146 -7.44 9.50 -8.90
CA GLY A 146 -6.55 10.10 -7.92
C GLY A 146 -5.37 10.82 -8.59
N THR A 147 -4.16 10.53 -8.13
CA THR A 147 -2.93 11.10 -8.67
C THR A 147 -1.88 10.01 -8.86
N PHE A 148 -0.71 10.36 -9.42
CA PHE A 148 0.46 9.48 -9.42
C PHE A 148 1.14 9.55 -8.06
N ILE A 149 1.19 8.43 -7.35
CA ILE A 149 1.78 8.33 -6.01
C ILE A 149 3.02 7.45 -6.07
N GLN A 150 4.12 7.89 -5.45
CA GLN A 150 5.31 7.07 -5.28
C GLN A 150 5.17 6.30 -3.97
N ASP A 151 5.15 4.97 -4.05
CA ASP A 151 4.88 4.09 -2.93
C ASP A 151 5.34 2.65 -3.27
N ASP A 152 5.27 1.73 -2.35
CA ASP A 152 5.72 0.33 -2.40
C ASP A 152 5.20 -0.49 -3.59
N HIS A 153 4.10 -0.09 -4.20
CA HIS A 153 3.57 -0.75 -5.42
C HIS A 153 4.45 -0.51 -6.65
N LEU A 154 5.15 0.62 -6.73
CA LEU A 154 5.90 0.99 -7.93
C LEU A 154 7.05 0.05 -8.29
N PRO A 155 7.90 -0.43 -7.34
CA PRO A 155 8.94 -1.39 -7.67
C PRO A 155 8.39 -2.66 -8.31
N PHE A 156 7.24 -3.14 -7.85
CA PHE A 156 6.56 -4.31 -8.42
C PHE A 156 6.03 -4.04 -9.83
N ILE A 157 5.33 -2.93 -10.03
CA ILE A 157 4.83 -2.50 -11.35
C ILE A 157 6.00 -2.38 -12.35
N ARG A 158 7.11 -1.75 -11.96
CA ARG A 158 8.31 -1.60 -12.80
C ARG A 158 8.95 -2.93 -13.17
N SER A 159 8.77 -3.96 -12.36
CA SER A 159 9.22 -5.33 -12.64
C SER A 159 8.20 -6.17 -13.43
N GLY A 160 7.11 -5.55 -13.89
CA GLY A 160 6.06 -6.18 -14.70
C GLY A 160 5.06 -7.01 -13.89
N LEU A 161 4.94 -6.77 -12.59
CA LEU A 161 3.97 -7.43 -11.73
C LEU A 161 2.65 -6.63 -11.67
N ASN A 162 1.56 -7.36 -11.47
CA ASN A 162 0.22 -6.80 -11.40
C ASN A 162 -0.11 -6.42 -9.96
N VAL A 163 0.15 -5.16 -9.60
CA VAL A 163 -0.02 -4.63 -8.25
C VAL A 163 -0.82 -3.34 -8.28
N VAL A 164 -1.73 -3.18 -7.31
CA VAL A 164 -2.56 -1.98 -7.10
C VAL A 164 -2.24 -1.37 -5.75
N ASN A 165 -2.24 -0.04 -5.69
CA ASN A 165 -2.16 0.72 -4.45
C ASN A 165 -3.56 1.15 -3.98
N LEU A 166 -3.91 0.83 -2.75
CA LEU A 166 -5.09 1.29 -2.04
C LEU A 166 -4.64 2.32 -1.00
N ILE A 167 -4.76 3.58 -1.35
CA ILE A 167 -4.29 4.70 -0.53
C ILE A 167 -5.33 5.81 -0.47
N HIS A 168 -5.47 6.42 0.72
CA HIS A 168 -6.29 7.61 0.90
C HIS A 168 -5.77 8.79 0.08
N TYR A 169 -6.66 9.47 -0.65
CA TYR A 169 -6.32 10.71 -1.34
C TYR A 169 -7.59 11.57 -1.53
N PRO A 170 -7.51 12.91 -1.39
CA PRO A 170 -6.31 13.73 -1.13
C PRO A 170 -5.71 13.47 0.25
N PHE A 171 -4.40 13.65 0.37
CA PHE A 171 -3.73 13.48 1.66
C PHE A 171 -4.32 14.42 2.71
N PRO A 172 -4.53 13.95 3.94
CA PRO A 172 -5.12 14.77 5.00
C PRO A 172 -4.15 15.84 5.49
N ASP A 173 -4.69 16.90 6.10
CA ASP A 173 -3.89 18.05 6.59
C ASP A 173 -2.83 17.64 7.63
N TYR A 174 -3.00 16.49 8.28
CA TYR A 174 -2.04 15.97 9.25
C TYR A 174 -0.96 15.07 8.63
N TRP A 175 -0.94 14.88 7.31
CA TRP A 175 0.08 14.10 6.63
C TRP A 175 1.45 14.76 6.77
N HIS A 176 2.44 14.00 7.27
CA HIS A 176 3.81 14.47 7.58
C HIS A 176 3.87 15.66 8.57
N THR A 177 2.94 15.70 9.55
CA THR A 177 2.91 16.73 10.61
C THR A 177 3.12 16.13 12.00
#